data_d2d82a74ff657d2fbacc08cdaf61abf3
#
_entry.id   d2d82a74ff657d2fbacc08cdaf61abf3
#
_cell.length_a   1.000
_cell.length_b   1.000
_cell.length_c   1.000
_cell.angle_alpha   90.00
_cell.angle_beta   90.00
_cell.angle_gamma   90.00
#
_symmetry.space_group_name_H-M   'P 1'
#
loop_
_entity.id
_entity.type
_entity.pdbx_description
1 polymer ?
#
loop_
_entity_poly.entity_id
_entity_poly.type
_entity_poly.pdbx_seq_one_letter_code
_entity_poly.pdbx_strand_id
1 'polypeptide(L)'
;MVWLKGNIHTHTTNSDGDSSPDHVASWYQKNNYDFLVLSDHNHLTILDDDSKNWPLLIPGEEITIREINGSPAALHINGLGIKKVILPGSYENNIDAINDIVKKINSQNGIASINHPNYQWWVSVDDIKYSDDAWAFEVFNGHMHANNEGSLYSLSTEEIWDEVLSSGKLIYGVASDDAHHFTEEFASTRSNPGRGWVYVNSESLSVPDILKAMKKGDFYSSTGVELDTLQVSKENIHLKVKERPPKEKQKYTFRVINDSGFIFHESEGEELEISTEGMKKYCRVVIRSSEGTNAWIQPFFL
;
A
#
# COMPACT_ATOMS: atom_id res chain seq x y z
N MET A 1 1.08 14.08 -17.08
CA MET A 1 1.02 13.06 -16.03
C MET A 1 -0.06 12.06 -16.39
N VAL A 2 0.15 10.79 -16.06
CA VAL A 2 -0.76 9.67 -16.34
C VAL A 2 -0.99 8.88 -15.06
N TRP A 3 -2.24 8.45 -14.84
CA TRP A 3 -2.57 7.54 -13.74
C TRP A 3 -2.21 6.11 -14.14
N LEU A 4 -1.35 5.47 -13.36
CA LEU A 4 -0.86 4.11 -13.56
C LEU A 4 -1.32 3.22 -12.41
N LYS A 5 -1.97 2.10 -12.77
CA LYS A 5 -2.42 1.08 -11.81
C LYS A 5 -1.30 0.07 -11.55
N GLY A 6 -0.95 -0.19 -10.30
CA GLY A 6 0.07 -1.17 -9.96
C GLY A 6 -0.18 -1.92 -8.67
N ASN A 7 0.32 -3.14 -8.61
CA ASN A 7 0.41 -3.89 -7.36
C ASN A 7 1.87 -3.97 -6.91
N ILE A 8 2.09 -3.77 -5.60
CA ILE A 8 3.42 -3.64 -5.01
C ILE A 8 3.77 -4.76 -4.01
N HIS A 9 2.89 -5.77 -3.89
CA HIS A 9 3.09 -6.90 -2.98
C HIS A 9 2.42 -8.16 -3.56
N THR A 10 3.22 -9.12 -4.01
CA THR A 10 2.75 -10.42 -4.52
C THR A 10 3.90 -11.44 -4.55
N HIS A 11 3.56 -12.71 -4.41
CA HIS A 11 4.50 -13.82 -4.30
C HIS A 11 4.42 -14.77 -5.49
N THR A 12 5.53 -15.44 -5.73
CA THR A 12 5.68 -16.44 -6.78
C THR A 12 6.26 -17.75 -6.21
N THR A 13 6.48 -18.74 -7.07
CA THR A 13 7.19 -19.98 -6.66
C THR A 13 8.65 -19.76 -6.28
N ASN A 14 9.18 -18.54 -6.40
CA ASN A 14 10.52 -18.20 -5.87
C ASN A 14 10.51 -17.99 -4.34
N SER A 15 9.32 -17.87 -3.74
CA SER A 15 9.12 -17.94 -2.28
C SER A 15 8.01 -18.96 -1.95
N ASP A 16 6.81 -18.51 -1.68
CA ASP A 16 5.70 -19.33 -1.20
C ASP A 16 4.38 -19.14 -1.94
N GLY A 17 4.41 -18.45 -3.09
CA GLY A 17 3.29 -18.40 -4.03
C GLY A 17 3.10 -19.72 -4.80
N ASP A 18 1.91 -19.96 -5.30
CA ASP A 18 1.55 -21.18 -6.03
C ASP A 18 1.92 -21.17 -7.53
N SER A 19 2.33 -20.01 -8.06
CA SER A 19 2.51 -19.79 -9.49
C SER A 19 3.88 -19.24 -9.85
N SER A 20 4.37 -19.60 -11.06
CA SER A 20 5.63 -19.08 -11.57
C SER A 20 5.60 -17.56 -11.76
N PRO A 21 6.75 -16.86 -11.70
CA PRO A 21 6.84 -15.43 -11.94
C PRO A 21 6.18 -14.99 -13.25
N ASP A 22 6.37 -15.76 -14.34
CA ASP A 22 5.72 -15.52 -15.65
C ASP A 22 4.20 -15.55 -15.56
N HIS A 23 3.66 -16.54 -14.85
CA HIS A 23 2.22 -16.70 -14.71
C HIS A 23 1.63 -15.53 -13.91
N VAL A 24 2.28 -15.16 -12.80
CA VAL A 24 1.90 -14.02 -11.96
C VAL A 24 1.90 -12.73 -12.78
N ALA A 25 3.01 -12.40 -13.47
CA ALA A 25 3.10 -11.21 -14.30
C ALA A 25 2.03 -11.19 -15.41
N SER A 26 1.78 -12.35 -16.05
CA SER A 26 0.73 -12.49 -17.08
C SER A 26 -0.67 -12.26 -16.53
N TRP A 27 -0.94 -12.66 -15.28
CA TRP A 27 -2.24 -12.41 -14.64
C TRP A 27 -2.46 -10.91 -14.46
N TYR A 28 -1.49 -10.18 -13.91
CA TYR A 28 -1.59 -8.73 -13.71
C TYR A 28 -1.72 -7.97 -15.04
N GLN A 29 -0.98 -8.38 -16.06
CA GLN A 29 -1.10 -7.82 -17.41
C GLN A 29 -2.52 -7.98 -17.98
N LYS A 30 -3.11 -9.18 -17.88
CA LYS A 30 -4.48 -9.46 -18.34
C LYS A 30 -5.56 -8.68 -17.58
N ASN A 31 -5.25 -8.23 -16.36
CA ASN A 31 -6.13 -7.44 -15.50
C ASN A 31 -5.81 -5.95 -15.53
N ASN A 32 -5.10 -5.49 -16.60
CA ASN A 32 -4.81 -4.07 -16.87
C ASN A 32 -4.03 -3.36 -15.76
N TYR A 33 -3.03 -4.04 -15.16
CA TYR A 33 -2.05 -3.38 -14.33
C TYR A 33 -0.91 -2.86 -15.23
N ASP A 34 -0.49 -1.61 -14.96
CA ASP A 34 0.57 -0.94 -15.71
C ASP A 34 1.95 -1.29 -15.17
N PHE A 35 2.07 -1.51 -13.87
CA PHE A 35 3.32 -1.93 -13.22
C PHE A 35 3.08 -2.96 -12.12
N LEU A 36 4.15 -3.68 -11.77
CA LEU A 36 4.11 -4.77 -10.80
C LEU A 36 5.44 -4.88 -10.05
N VAL A 37 5.36 -5.21 -8.77
CA VAL A 37 6.49 -5.69 -7.96
C VAL A 37 6.26 -7.17 -7.64
N LEU A 38 7.18 -8.03 -8.06
CA LEU A 38 7.27 -9.40 -7.56
C LEU A 38 8.12 -9.35 -6.29
N SER A 39 7.46 -9.46 -5.12
CA SER A 39 8.08 -9.20 -3.81
C SER A 39 8.32 -10.50 -3.03
N ASP A 40 8.89 -11.50 -3.69
CA ASP A 40 9.21 -12.78 -3.05
C ASP A 40 10.04 -12.60 -1.76
N HIS A 41 9.80 -13.46 -0.76
CA HIS A 41 10.48 -13.39 0.53
C HIS A 41 12.00 -13.52 0.42
N ASN A 42 12.74 -12.48 0.83
CA ASN A 42 14.21 -12.41 0.82
C ASN A 42 14.81 -12.84 -0.53
N HIS A 43 14.10 -12.57 -1.62
CA HIS A 43 14.49 -12.95 -2.96
C HIS A 43 14.09 -11.88 -3.97
N LEU A 44 15.05 -11.44 -4.79
CA LEU A 44 14.81 -10.49 -5.87
C LEU A 44 14.46 -11.26 -7.15
N THR A 45 13.17 -11.33 -7.46
CA THR A 45 12.68 -11.96 -8.68
C THR A 45 12.80 -11.01 -9.86
N ILE A 46 13.58 -11.40 -10.87
CA ILE A 46 13.78 -10.66 -12.12
C ILE A 46 13.28 -11.52 -13.29
N LEU A 47 12.54 -10.91 -14.19
CA LEU A 47 12.14 -11.50 -15.46
C LEU A 47 12.80 -10.70 -16.59
N ASP A 48 13.59 -11.36 -17.43
CA ASP A 48 14.44 -10.75 -18.45
C ASP A 48 13.94 -11.05 -19.90
N ASP A 49 12.68 -11.49 -20.07
CA ASP A 49 12.13 -11.82 -21.39
C ASP A 49 11.38 -10.63 -22.01
N ASP A 50 12.09 -9.78 -22.71
CA ASP A 50 11.55 -8.60 -23.42
C ASP A 50 10.52 -8.95 -24.52
N SER A 51 10.39 -10.24 -24.90
CA SER A 51 9.38 -10.68 -25.86
C SER A 51 7.97 -10.78 -25.27
N LYS A 52 7.85 -10.76 -23.95
CA LYS A 52 6.58 -10.83 -23.23
C LYS A 52 6.00 -9.45 -22.99
N ASN A 53 4.71 -9.36 -23.13
CA ASN A 53 3.98 -8.14 -22.81
C ASN A 53 3.52 -8.20 -21.34
N TRP A 54 4.45 -7.93 -20.41
CA TRP A 54 4.15 -7.83 -18.99
C TRP A 54 3.92 -6.38 -18.57
N PRO A 55 3.33 -6.13 -17.38
CA PRO A 55 3.40 -4.82 -16.74
C PRO A 55 4.87 -4.40 -16.57
N LEU A 56 5.14 -3.10 -16.43
CA LEU A 56 6.47 -2.66 -16.05
C LEU A 56 6.87 -3.29 -14.71
N LEU A 57 7.93 -4.08 -14.69
CA LEU A 57 8.41 -4.71 -13.46
C LEU A 57 9.31 -3.75 -12.69
N ILE A 58 8.92 -3.42 -11.47
CA ILE A 58 9.76 -2.68 -10.52
C ILE A 58 10.46 -3.71 -9.65
N PRO A 59 11.81 -3.79 -9.66
CA PRO A 59 12.53 -4.74 -8.82
C PRO A 59 12.22 -4.52 -7.34
N GLY A 60 11.89 -5.58 -6.62
CA GLY A 60 11.59 -5.50 -5.20
C GLY A 60 11.56 -6.87 -4.54
N GLU A 61 11.55 -6.89 -3.23
CA GLU A 61 11.42 -8.07 -2.40
C GLU A 61 10.70 -7.77 -1.10
N GLU A 62 10.13 -8.76 -0.48
CA GLU A 62 9.67 -8.71 0.90
C GLU A 62 10.76 -9.21 1.84
N ILE A 63 11.43 -8.26 2.52
CA ILE A 63 12.42 -8.57 3.54
C ILE A 63 11.70 -9.12 4.77
N THR A 64 11.89 -10.41 5.04
CA THR A 64 11.20 -11.14 6.11
C THR A 64 12.13 -11.38 7.26
N ILE A 65 11.82 -10.76 8.41
CA ILE A 65 12.53 -10.94 9.68
C ILE A 65 11.75 -11.96 10.51
N ARG A 66 12.35 -13.13 10.74
CA ARG A 66 11.70 -14.28 11.41
C ARG A 66 12.12 -14.45 12.87
N GLU A 67 13.08 -13.64 13.34
CA GLU A 67 13.59 -13.68 14.70
C GLU A 67 14.01 -12.27 15.17
N ILE A 68 13.58 -11.90 16.35
CA ILE A 68 14.01 -10.68 17.06
C ILE A 68 14.30 -11.06 18.49
N ASN A 69 15.49 -10.70 18.98
CA ASN A 69 15.97 -11.00 20.35
C ASN A 69 15.82 -12.49 20.71
N GLY A 70 16.20 -13.38 19.78
CA GLY A 70 16.12 -14.85 19.97
C GLY A 70 14.71 -15.42 20.03
N SER A 71 13.68 -14.64 19.71
CA SER A 71 12.27 -15.08 19.67
C SER A 71 11.70 -15.04 18.26
N PRO A 72 10.77 -15.96 17.90
CA PRO A 72 10.09 -15.91 16.61
C PRO A 72 9.45 -14.54 16.37
N ALA A 73 9.56 -14.03 15.15
CA ALA A 73 9.05 -12.75 14.71
C ALA A 73 8.30 -12.86 13.37
N ALA A 74 7.42 -11.89 13.11
CA ALA A 74 6.68 -11.77 11.85
C ALA A 74 6.70 -10.30 11.36
N LEU A 75 7.90 -9.72 11.27
CA LEU A 75 8.10 -8.37 10.74
C LEU A 75 8.51 -8.46 9.27
N HIS A 76 7.70 -7.85 8.40
CA HIS A 76 7.91 -7.86 6.97
C HIS A 76 7.98 -6.43 6.42
N ILE A 77 8.91 -6.18 5.50
CA ILE A 77 9.12 -4.86 4.90
C ILE A 77 9.38 -5.03 3.41
N ASN A 78 8.55 -4.41 2.57
CA ASN A 78 8.80 -4.37 1.14
C ASN A 78 9.86 -3.32 0.80
N GLY A 79 10.88 -3.74 0.06
CA GLY A 79 11.83 -2.87 -0.59
C GLY A 79 11.53 -2.74 -2.08
N LEU A 80 11.06 -1.57 -2.53
CA LEU A 80 10.70 -1.32 -3.92
C LEU A 80 11.80 -0.52 -4.63
N GLY A 81 12.15 -0.90 -5.85
CA GLY A 81 13.19 -0.24 -6.65
C GLY A 81 14.62 -0.55 -6.19
N ILE A 82 14.81 -1.65 -5.49
CA ILE A 82 16.12 -2.14 -5.04
C ILE A 82 16.85 -2.85 -6.19
N LYS A 83 18.18 -2.94 -6.06
CA LYS A 83 19.06 -3.54 -7.09
C LYS A 83 19.67 -4.86 -6.67
N LYS A 84 19.68 -5.16 -5.38
CA LYS A 84 20.28 -6.35 -4.78
C LYS A 84 19.45 -6.77 -3.59
N VAL A 85 19.39 -8.07 -3.36
CA VAL A 85 18.75 -8.67 -2.18
C VAL A 85 19.29 -8.06 -0.89
N ILE A 86 18.41 -7.77 0.04
CA ILE A 86 18.70 -7.25 1.37
C ILE A 86 18.40 -8.36 2.38
N LEU A 87 19.44 -8.90 2.96
CA LEU A 87 19.28 -9.91 4.01
C LEU A 87 19.10 -9.21 5.37
N PRO A 88 18.13 -9.68 6.19
CA PRO A 88 17.98 -9.19 7.56
C PRO A 88 19.21 -9.52 8.41
N GLY A 89 19.44 -8.69 9.42
CA GLY A 89 20.46 -8.90 10.45
C GLY A 89 19.89 -9.62 11.69
N SER A 90 20.58 -9.46 12.81
CA SER A 90 20.05 -9.80 14.13
C SER A 90 19.66 -8.50 14.84
N TYR A 91 18.50 -8.47 15.47
CA TYR A 91 17.90 -7.26 16.04
C TYR A 91 17.41 -7.51 17.46
N GLU A 92 17.47 -6.48 18.31
CA GLU A 92 16.99 -6.53 19.70
C GLU A 92 15.48 -6.20 19.81
N ASN A 93 14.94 -5.43 18.85
CA ASN A 93 13.54 -5.02 18.81
C ASN A 93 13.10 -4.67 17.38
N ASN A 94 11.79 -4.41 17.18
CA ASN A 94 11.21 -4.08 15.88
C ASN A 94 11.76 -2.76 15.33
N ILE A 95 11.97 -1.74 16.17
CA ILE A 95 12.44 -0.42 15.75
C ILE A 95 13.84 -0.54 15.13
N ASP A 96 14.75 -1.26 15.77
CA ASP A 96 16.10 -1.48 15.26
C ASP A 96 16.07 -2.22 13.90
N ALA A 97 15.19 -3.22 13.79
CA ALA A 97 14.99 -3.98 12.56
C ALA A 97 14.46 -3.08 11.43
N ILE A 98 13.41 -2.31 11.68
CA ILE A 98 12.82 -1.38 10.71
C ILE A 98 13.89 -0.38 10.24
N ASN A 99 14.62 0.24 11.16
CA ASN A 99 15.62 1.27 10.87
C ASN A 99 16.77 0.72 10.01
N ASP A 100 17.29 -0.46 10.32
CA ASP A 100 18.35 -1.09 9.51
C ASP A 100 17.87 -1.42 8.10
N ILE A 101 16.69 -2.02 7.97
CA ILE A 101 16.13 -2.39 6.66
C ILE A 101 15.80 -1.15 5.83
N VAL A 102 15.13 -0.15 6.40
CA VAL A 102 14.84 1.13 5.73
C VAL A 102 16.14 1.79 5.22
N LYS A 103 17.17 1.82 6.05
CA LYS A 103 18.49 2.36 5.65
C LYS A 103 19.10 1.57 4.50
N LYS A 104 19.04 0.24 4.52
CA LYS A 104 19.56 -0.62 3.43
C LYS A 104 18.80 -0.39 2.13
N ILE A 105 17.46 -0.29 2.17
CA ILE A 105 16.61 0.02 1.01
C ILE A 105 16.95 1.41 0.45
N ASN A 106 17.00 2.44 1.30
CA ASN A 106 17.32 3.80 0.91
C ASN A 106 18.71 3.92 0.30
N SER A 107 19.69 3.13 0.77
CA SER A 107 21.06 3.10 0.20
C SER A 107 21.09 2.61 -1.24
N GLN A 108 20.06 1.90 -1.68
CA GLN A 108 19.87 1.45 -3.06
C GLN A 108 18.98 2.39 -3.90
N ASN A 109 18.55 3.53 -3.34
CA ASN A 109 17.58 4.49 -3.88
C ASN A 109 16.13 3.93 -3.96
N GLY A 110 15.84 2.83 -3.28
CA GLY A 110 14.51 2.25 -3.14
C GLY A 110 13.61 3.05 -2.19
N ILE A 111 12.41 2.52 -1.96
CA ILE A 111 11.44 2.98 -0.94
C ILE A 111 10.99 1.78 -0.11
N ALA A 112 10.78 2.00 1.18
CA ALA A 112 10.43 0.97 2.15
C ALA A 112 8.96 1.07 2.58
N SER A 113 8.20 -0.03 2.49
CA SER A 113 6.85 -0.14 3.03
C SER A 113 6.80 -1.19 4.13
N ILE A 114 6.26 -0.84 5.30
CA ILE A 114 6.00 -1.79 6.38
C ILE A 114 4.73 -2.58 6.02
N ASN A 115 4.82 -3.90 5.95
CA ASN A 115 3.73 -4.75 5.48
C ASN A 115 2.77 -5.11 6.64
N HIS A 116 1.49 -5.32 6.30
CA HIS A 116 0.42 -5.91 7.14
C HIS A 116 0.67 -5.84 8.66
N PRO A 117 0.70 -4.66 9.30
CA PRO A 117 1.14 -4.49 10.69
C PRO A 117 0.37 -5.38 11.68
N ASN A 118 -0.90 -5.65 11.40
CA ASN A 118 -1.77 -6.50 12.20
C ASN A 118 -1.63 -8.01 11.91
N TYR A 119 -0.75 -8.41 11.00
CA TYR A 119 -0.45 -9.83 10.80
C TYR A 119 0.22 -10.38 12.06
N GLN A 120 -0.43 -11.39 12.66
CA GLN A 120 -0.06 -11.93 13.98
C GLN A 120 0.07 -10.85 15.09
N TRP A 121 -0.45 -9.63 14.86
CA TRP A 121 -0.37 -8.47 15.77
C TRP A 121 1.07 -8.08 16.12
N TRP A 122 1.98 -8.22 15.15
CA TRP A 122 3.42 -8.13 15.41
C TRP A 122 3.94 -6.71 15.44
N VAL A 123 3.43 -5.83 14.58
CA VAL A 123 3.91 -4.44 14.50
C VAL A 123 2.96 -3.50 15.24
N SER A 124 3.46 -2.85 16.27
CA SER A 124 2.69 -1.88 17.03
C SER A 124 2.73 -0.48 16.41
N VAL A 125 1.82 0.39 16.85
CA VAL A 125 1.84 1.84 16.53
C VAL A 125 3.19 2.46 16.88
N ASP A 126 3.73 2.11 18.05
CA ASP A 126 4.99 2.67 18.54
C ASP A 126 6.20 2.21 17.70
N ASP A 127 6.18 0.99 17.17
CA ASP A 127 7.21 0.53 16.23
C ASP A 127 7.25 1.39 14.97
N ILE A 128 6.09 1.75 14.42
CA ILE A 128 6.00 2.62 13.24
C ILE A 128 6.37 4.07 13.62
N LYS A 129 5.87 4.54 14.75
CA LYS A 129 5.99 5.92 15.21
C LYS A 129 7.43 6.34 15.52
N TYR A 130 8.17 5.44 16.15
CA TYR A 130 9.54 5.70 16.63
C TYR A 130 10.63 5.11 15.74
N SER A 131 10.29 4.37 14.68
CA SER A 131 11.25 3.96 13.65
C SER A 131 11.67 5.14 12.78
N ASP A 132 12.76 4.98 12.03
CA ASP A 132 13.18 5.92 10.99
C ASP A 132 12.17 5.94 9.82
N ASP A 133 12.37 6.80 8.84
CA ASP A 133 11.44 7.14 7.78
C ASP A 133 11.20 5.99 6.78
N ALA A 134 10.40 5.00 7.18
CA ALA A 134 9.70 4.17 6.21
C ALA A 134 8.78 5.06 5.37
N TRP A 135 8.79 4.85 4.05
CA TRP A 135 7.99 5.65 3.12
C TRP A 135 6.49 5.44 3.34
N ALA A 136 6.08 4.19 3.55
CA ALA A 136 4.68 3.82 3.72
C ALA A 136 4.52 2.60 4.63
N PHE A 137 3.26 2.30 4.93
CA PHE A 137 2.84 1.03 5.48
C PHE A 137 1.56 0.56 4.78
N GLU A 138 1.19 -0.71 4.91
CA GLU A 138 -0.04 -1.21 4.32
C GLU A 138 -1.25 -0.85 5.19
N VAL A 139 -2.02 0.13 4.71
CA VAL A 139 -3.34 0.46 5.27
C VAL A 139 -4.38 -0.59 4.89
N PHE A 140 -4.14 -1.31 3.79
CA PHE A 140 -4.90 -2.46 3.37
C PHE A 140 -3.96 -3.51 2.73
N ASN A 141 -4.10 -4.74 3.19
CA ASN A 141 -3.43 -5.89 2.61
C ASN A 141 -4.49 -6.96 2.31
N GLY A 142 -4.47 -7.52 1.09
CA GLY A 142 -5.45 -8.48 0.59
C GLY A 142 -5.32 -9.90 1.15
N HIS A 143 -4.26 -10.20 1.92
CA HIS A 143 -4.07 -11.49 2.56
C HIS A 143 -5.14 -11.73 3.64
N MET A 144 -5.66 -12.95 3.72
CA MET A 144 -6.77 -13.30 4.59
C MET A 144 -6.49 -13.18 6.10
N HIS A 145 -5.23 -13.07 6.49
CA HIS A 145 -4.79 -12.92 7.89
C HIS A 145 -4.19 -11.54 8.19
N ALA A 146 -4.35 -10.56 7.29
CA ALA A 146 -3.81 -9.21 7.48
C ALA A 146 -4.50 -8.42 8.61
N ASN A 147 -5.72 -8.82 9.01
CA ASN A 147 -6.48 -8.21 10.10
C ASN A 147 -6.62 -6.68 9.98
N ASN A 148 -6.87 -6.18 8.76
CA ASN A 148 -6.94 -4.74 8.49
C ASN A 148 -7.91 -3.98 9.39
N GLU A 149 -9.06 -4.59 9.71
CA GLU A 149 -10.10 -3.98 10.56
C GLU A 149 -9.78 -4.00 12.07
N GLY A 150 -8.59 -4.51 12.43
CA GLY A 150 -8.23 -4.64 13.83
C GLY A 150 -8.99 -5.73 14.56
N SER A 151 -9.15 -5.56 15.87
CA SER A 151 -9.89 -6.48 16.74
C SER A 151 -10.49 -5.72 17.93
N LEU A 152 -11.16 -6.43 18.83
CA LEU A 152 -11.68 -5.83 20.07
C LEU A 152 -10.56 -5.17 20.94
N TYR A 153 -9.31 -5.60 20.78
CA TYR A 153 -8.17 -5.17 21.59
C TYR A 153 -7.02 -4.54 20.79
N SER A 154 -7.17 -4.43 19.48
CA SER A 154 -6.12 -3.94 18.60
C SER A 154 -6.71 -2.97 17.58
N LEU A 155 -6.01 -1.88 17.31
CA LEU A 155 -6.41 -0.88 16.35
C LEU A 155 -6.50 -1.49 14.93
N SER A 156 -7.42 -0.97 14.12
CA SER A 156 -7.40 -1.17 12.68
C SER A 156 -6.18 -0.48 12.06
N THR A 157 -5.83 -0.86 10.85
CA THR A 157 -4.72 -0.21 10.12
C THR A 157 -5.00 1.27 9.84
N GLU A 158 -6.27 1.67 9.63
CA GLU A 158 -6.64 3.09 9.52
C GLU A 158 -6.43 3.85 10.84
N GLU A 159 -6.78 3.26 11.98
CA GLU A 159 -6.53 3.87 13.30
C GLU A 159 -5.04 3.94 13.62
N ILE A 160 -4.24 2.92 13.27
CA ILE A 160 -2.77 2.97 13.35
C ILE A 160 -2.25 4.15 12.53
N TRP A 161 -2.77 4.36 11.32
CA TRP A 161 -2.38 5.48 10.46
C TRP A 161 -2.65 6.83 11.13
N ASP A 162 -3.85 7.00 11.68
CA ASP A 162 -4.24 8.23 12.38
C ASP A 162 -3.37 8.52 13.60
N GLU A 163 -3.03 7.52 14.39
CA GLU A 163 -2.13 7.65 15.53
C GLU A 163 -0.71 8.08 15.11
N VAL A 164 -0.17 7.49 14.04
CA VAL A 164 1.15 7.85 13.52
C VAL A 164 1.15 9.27 12.96
N LEU A 165 0.14 9.64 12.13
CA LEU A 165 0.02 10.98 11.57
C LEU A 165 -0.17 12.04 12.66
N SER A 166 -0.95 11.74 13.69
CA SER A 166 -1.20 12.64 14.83
C SER A 166 0.05 12.92 15.65
N SER A 167 1.03 12.02 15.63
CA SER A 167 2.35 12.24 16.24
C SER A 167 3.22 13.26 15.48
N GLY A 168 2.83 13.65 14.26
CA GLY A 168 3.60 14.52 13.38
C GLY A 168 4.51 13.77 12.39
N LYS A 169 4.46 12.43 12.37
CA LYS A 169 5.22 11.62 11.41
C LYS A 169 4.42 11.42 10.12
N LEU A 170 4.96 11.89 8.99
CA LEU A 170 4.38 11.59 7.68
C LEU A 170 4.73 10.15 7.29
N ILE A 171 3.71 9.36 7.05
CA ILE A 171 3.79 8.04 6.43
C ILE A 171 2.62 7.87 5.48
N TYR A 172 2.86 7.28 4.31
CA TYR A 172 1.79 7.03 3.35
C TYR A 172 1.11 5.68 3.61
N GLY A 173 -0.16 5.57 3.19
CA GLY A 173 -0.93 4.33 3.30
C GLY A 173 -1.05 3.66 1.93
N VAL A 174 -0.55 2.43 1.79
CA VAL A 174 -0.67 1.65 0.55
C VAL A 174 -1.69 0.53 0.68
N ALA A 175 -2.34 0.19 -0.44
CA ALA A 175 -3.12 -1.02 -0.56
C ALA A 175 -2.40 -2.01 -1.48
N SER A 176 -2.42 -3.28 -1.14
CA SER A 176 -1.75 -4.35 -1.86
C SER A 176 -2.54 -5.65 -1.85
N ASP A 177 -2.16 -6.58 -2.72
CA ASP A 177 -2.77 -7.89 -2.80
C ASP A 177 -2.19 -8.88 -1.79
N ASP A 178 -0.88 -8.88 -1.62
CA ASP A 178 -0.15 -9.94 -0.92
C ASP A 178 -0.59 -11.34 -1.42
N ALA A 179 -0.62 -11.45 -2.76
CA ALA A 179 -1.23 -12.58 -3.43
C ALA A 179 -0.28 -13.79 -3.51
N HIS A 180 -0.81 -14.95 -3.13
CA HIS A 180 -0.10 -16.23 -3.14
C HIS A 180 -0.78 -17.28 -4.03
N HIS A 181 -2.07 -17.08 -4.39
CA HIS A 181 -2.90 -18.07 -5.05
C HIS A 181 -3.48 -17.55 -6.36
N PHE A 182 -2.95 -18.02 -7.48
CA PHE A 182 -3.32 -17.63 -8.85
C PHE A 182 -4.00 -18.73 -9.64
N THR A 183 -3.82 -19.99 -9.25
CA THR A 183 -4.30 -21.17 -9.99
C THR A 183 -5.61 -21.72 -9.50
N GLU A 184 -6.00 -21.42 -8.25
CA GLU A 184 -7.23 -21.93 -7.65
C GLU A 184 -8.37 -20.92 -7.79
N GLU A 185 -9.62 -21.40 -7.64
CA GLU A 185 -10.79 -20.55 -7.62
C GLU A 185 -10.68 -19.47 -6.54
N PHE A 186 -11.08 -18.26 -6.87
CA PHE A 186 -11.02 -17.12 -5.96
C PHE A 186 -12.01 -17.29 -4.82
N ALA A 187 -11.53 -17.19 -3.59
CA ALA A 187 -12.30 -17.39 -2.37
C ALA A 187 -11.78 -16.49 -1.24
N SER A 188 -12.65 -16.20 -0.27
CA SER A 188 -12.28 -15.42 0.92
C SER A 188 -11.20 -16.12 1.79
N THR A 189 -11.04 -17.44 1.63
CA THR A 189 -10.05 -18.26 2.35
C THR A 189 -8.72 -18.39 1.60
N ARG A 190 -8.51 -17.60 0.55
CA ARG A 190 -7.31 -17.61 -0.30
C ARG A 190 -6.77 -16.19 -0.43
N SER A 191 -5.46 -16.06 -0.53
CA SER A 191 -4.80 -14.80 -0.86
C SER A 191 -4.70 -14.66 -2.38
N ASN A 192 -5.85 -14.35 -3.01
CA ASN A 192 -5.92 -14.18 -4.45
C ASN A 192 -5.59 -12.74 -4.87
N PRO A 193 -5.10 -12.51 -6.10
CA PRO A 193 -4.80 -11.18 -6.61
C PRO A 193 -6.06 -10.35 -6.93
N GLY A 194 -5.88 -9.03 -7.07
CA GLY A 194 -6.94 -8.09 -7.44
C GLY A 194 -7.78 -7.59 -6.26
N ARG A 195 -7.24 -7.61 -5.07
CA ARG A 195 -7.93 -7.14 -3.84
C ARG A 195 -7.54 -5.74 -3.43
N GLY A 196 -6.27 -5.35 -3.68
CA GLY A 196 -5.77 -4.04 -3.33
C GLY A 196 -4.64 -3.61 -4.26
N TRP A 197 -4.59 -2.32 -4.60
CA TRP A 197 -3.58 -1.76 -5.51
C TRP A 197 -3.39 -0.27 -5.27
N VAL A 198 -2.41 0.30 -5.94
CA VAL A 198 -2.19 1.74 -5.97
C VAL A 198 -2.43 2.30 -7.37
N TYR A 199 -2.92 3.54 -7.43
CA TYR A 199 -2.91 4.37 -8.64
C TYR A 199 -1.90 5.48 -8.45
N VAL A 200 -0.88 5.52 -9.29
CA VAL A 200 0.23 6.48 -9.22
C VAL A 200 0.13 7.51 -10.34
N ASN A 201 0.19 8.79 -10.00
CA ASN A 201 0.18 9.90 -10.96
C ASN A 201 1.60 10.21 -11.43
N SER A 202 2.08 9.49 -12.42
CA SER A 202 3.46 9.53 -12.89
C SER A 202 3.66 10.40 -14.13
N GLU A 203 4.88 10.88 -14.34
CA GLU A 203 5.28 11.58 -15.57
C GLU A 203 5.32 10.62 -16.77
N SER A 204 5.77 9.37 -16.53
CA SER A 204 5.83 8.32 -17.55
C SER A 204 5.70 6.92 -16.93
N LEU A 205 5.51 5.90 -17.76
CA LEU A 205 5.59 4.49 -17.36
C LEU A 205 7.07 4.07 -17.30
N SER A 206 7.76 4.53 -16.27
CA SER A 206 9.16 4.17 -15.99
C SER A 206 9.38 3.99 -14.49
N VAL A 207 10.29 3.08 -14.11
CA VAL A 207 10.60 2.82 -12.69
C VAL A 207 11.02 4.10 -11.96
N PRO A 208 11.92 4.96 -12.48
CA PRO A 208 12.31 6.18 -11.79
C PRO A 208 11.17 7.17 -11.57
N ASP A 209 10.29 7.35 -12.57
CA ASP A 209 9.20 8.33 -12.49
C ASP A 209 8.10 7.84 -11.54
N ILE A 210 7.77 6.53 -11.56
CA ILE A 210 6.82 5.93 -10.63
C ILE A 210 7.32 6.06 -9.19
N LEU A 211 8.56 5.66 -8.90
CA LEU A 211 9.13 5.79 -7.56
C LEU A 211 9.23 7.25 -7.09
N LYS A 212 9.52 8.18 -8.02
CA LYS A 212 9.53 9.62 -7.75
C LYS A 212 8.15 10.14 -7.35
N ALA A 213 7.10 9.73 -8.07
CA ALA A 213 5.73 10.08 -7.75
C ALA A 213 5.29 9.49 -6.40
N MET A 214 5.59 8.20 -6.18
CA MET A 214 5.28 7.52 -4.91
C MET A 214 5.95 8.20 -3.72
N LYS A 215 7.23 8.56 -3.82
CA LYS A 215 7.97 9.30 -2.77
C LYS A 215 7.34 10.64 -2.39
N LYS A 216 6.60 11.26 -3.31
CA LYS A 216 5.91 12.55 -3.07
C LYS A 216 4.49 12.41 -2.53
N GLY A 217 3.94 11.20 -2.50
CA GLY A 217 2.54 10.97 -2.21
C GLY A 217 1.59 11.25 -3.39
N ASP A 218 2.12 11.35 -4.62
CA ASP A 218 1.36 11.56 -5.84
C ASP A 218 0.65 10.25 -6.27
N PHE A 219 -0.10 9.64 -5.36
CA PHE A 219 -0.84 8.40 -5.60
C PHE A 219 -2.03 8.29 -4.63
N TYR A 220 -2.92 7.36 -4.91
CA TYR A 220 -3.91 6.89 -3.96
C TYR A 220 -3.99 5.36 -3.96
N SER A 221 -4.48 4.79 -2.88
CA SER A 221 -4.66 3.36 -2.69
C SER A 221 -6.12 2.96 -2.89
N SER A 222 -6.40 1.77 -3.42
CA SER A 222 -7.76 1.37 -3.75
C SER A 222 -7.97 -0.14 -3.63
N THR A 223 -9.20 -0.51 -3.29
CA THR A 223 -9.74 -1.87 -3.42
C THR A 223 -10.86 -1.96 -4.47
N GLY A 224 -11.06 -0.87 -5.25
CA GLY A 224 -12.09 -0.87 -6.30
C GLY A 224 -12.63 0.50 -6.67
N VAL A 225 -12.48 1.52 -5.85
CA VAL A 225 -12.89 2.89 -6.18
C VAL A 225 -11.83 3.51 -7.09
N GLU A 226 -12.26 4.04 -8.24
CA GLU A 226 -11.42 4.81 -9.18
C GLU A 226 -11.81 6.27 -9.15
N LEU A 227 -10.82 7.16 -9.31
CA LEU A 227 -11.04 8.60 -9.33
C LEU A 227 -10.88 9.16 -10.74
N ASP A 228 -11.79 10.04 -11.13
CA ASP A 228 -11.71 10.89 -12.31
C ASP A 228 -10.94 12.18 -12.00
N THR A 229 -11.18 12.75 -10.81
CA THR A 229 -10.48 13.94 -10.32
C THR A 229 -9.89 13.67 -8.94
N LEU A 230 -8.62 14.01 -8.77
CA LEU A 230 -7.94 14.08 -7.48
C LEU A 230 -7.10 15.36 -7.44
N GLN A 231 -7.60 16.35 -6.74
CA GLN A 231 -6.92 17.62 -6.49
C GLN A 231 -6.94 17.89 -4.99
N VAL A 232 -5.79 17.90 -4.38
CA VAL A 232 -5.61 18.12 -2.95
C VAL A 232 -4.56 19.20 -2.76
N SER A 233 -4.92 20.21 -2.01
CA SER A 233 -4.02 21.30 -1.61
C SER A 233 -4.21 21.64 -0.14
N LYS A 234 -3.40 22.57 0.38
CA LYS A 234 -3.58 23.07 1.75
C LYS A 234 -4.84 23.92 1.94
N GLU A 235 -5.45 24.37 0.86
CA GLU A 235 -6.64 25.24 0.88
C GLU A 235 -7.93 24.47 0.59
N ASN A 236 -7.86 23.52 -0.36
CA ASN A 236 -9.05 22.87 -0.88
C ASN A 236 -8.78 21.40 -1.25
N ILE A 237 -9.82 20.60 -1.15
CA ILE A 237 -9.88 19.21 -1.63
C ILE A 237 -11.00 19.14 -2.65
N HIS A 238 -10.69 18.64 -3.86
CA HIS A 238 -11.67 18.30 -4.88
C HIS A 238 -11.43 16.88 -5.38
N LEU A 239 -12.38 16.00 -5.15
CA LEU A 239 -12.36 14.59 -5.51
C LEU A 239 -13.62 14.25 -6.30
N LYS A 240 -13.46 13.50 -7.39
CA LYS A 240 -14.59 12.97 -8.15
C LYS A 240 -14.34 11.50 -8.46
N VAL A 241 -15.30 10.67 -8.13
CA VAL A 241 -15.27 9.24 -8.44
C VAL A 241 -15.55 9.06 -9.92
N LYS A 242 -14.78 8.18 -10.56
CA LYS A 242 -14.97 7.80 -11.96
C LYS A 242 -16.25 6.99 -12.10
N GLU A 243 -17.16 7.49 -12.91
CA GLU A 243 -18.39 6.77 -13.24
C GLU A 243 -18.07 5.42 -13.89
N ARG A 244 -18.66 4.35 -13.36
CA ARG A 244 -18.68 3.05 -14.02
C ARG A 244 -20.04 2.87 -14.68
N PRO A 245 -20.12 2.34 -15.92
CA PRO A 245 -21.40 2.03 -16.56
C PRO A 245 -22.12 1.01 -15.66
N PRO A 246 -23.35 1.32 -15.24
CA PRO A 246 -23.97 0.60 -14.14
C PRO A 246 -24.74 -0.61 -14.59
N LYS A 247 -24.70 -1.64 -13.75
CA LYS A 247 -25.92 -2.42 -13.53
C LYS A 247 -26.73 -1.86 -12.34
N GLU A 248 -26.07 -1.24 -11.38
CA GLU A 248 -26.70 -0.54 -10.24
C GLU A 248 -25.86 0.67 -9.86
N LYS A 249 -26.52 1.77 -9.45
CA LYS A 249 -25.78 2.97 -9.00
C LYS A 249 -25.11 2.68 -7.67
N GLN A 250 -23.78 2.59 -7.69
CA GLN A 250 -22.99 2.59 -6.47
C GLN A 250 -23.21 3.92 -5.74
N LYS A 251 -23.25 3.86 -4.42
CA LYS A 251 -23.21 5.04 -3.56
C LYS A 251 -21.82 5.15 -2.95
N TYR A 252 -21.35 6.37 -2.79
CA TYR A 252 -20.06 6.64 -2.19
C TYR A 252 -20.23 7.56 -0.99
N THR A 253 -19.47 7.26 0.06
CA THR A 253 -19.34 8.12 1.24
C THR A 253 -17.90 8.61 1.30
N PHE A 254 -17.73 9.93 1.35
CA PHE A 254 -16.45 10.60 1.55
C PHE A 254 -16.29 10.94 3.03
N ARG A 255 -15.19 10.53 3.63
CA ARG A 255 -14.78 10.93 4.99
C ARG A 255 -13.47 11.69 4.92
N VAL A 256 -13.52 12.96 5.32
CA VAL A 256 -12.34 13.81 5.50
C VAL A 256 -11.91 13.71 6.96
N ILE A 257 -10.70 13.25 7.18
CA ILE A 257 -10.18 12.89 8.50
C ILE A 257 -8.98 13.78 8.82
N ASN A 258 -8.92 14.27 10.05
CA ASN A 258 -7.82 15.07 10.56
C ASN A 258 -7.33 14.56 11.93
N ASP A 259 -6.66 15.40 12.70
CA ASP A 259 -6.04 15.09 13.98
C ASP A 259 -6.79 14.02 14.80
N SER A 260 -6.04 12.99 15.22
CA SER A 260 -6.54 11.88 16.06
C SER A 260 -7.69 11.07 15.43
N GLY A 261 -7.74 11.00 14.09
CA GLY A 261 -8.78 10.24 13.38
C GLY A 261 -10.15 10.91 13.42
N PHE A 262 -10.23 12.20 13.80
CA PHE A 262 -11.50 12.91 13.84
C PHE A 262 -12.06 13.12 12.44
N ILE A 263 -13.30 12.67 12.22
CA ILE A 263 -14.03 12.92 10.97
C ILE A 263 -14.46 14.38 10.96
N PHE A 264 -13.70 15.20 10.23
CA PHE A 264 -13.99 16.62 10.05
C PHE A 264 -15.22 16.86 9.18
N HIS A 265 -15.37 16.02 8.14
CA HIS A 265 -16.51 16.10 7.22
C HIS A 265 -16.88 14.71 6.71
N GLU A 266 -18.17 14.46 6.58
CA GLU A 266 -18.71 13.25 5.95
C GLU A 266 -19.84 13.66 5.00
N SER A 267 -19.81 13.14 3.77
CA SER A 267 -20.88 13.38 2.78
C SER A 267 -21.06 12.17 1.87
N GLU A 268 -22.28 12.01 1.35
CA GLU A 268 -22.58 11.05 0.29
C GLU A 268 -22.61 11.75 -1.07
N GLY A 269 -22.17 11.05 -2.12
CA GLY A 269 -22.19 11.55 -3.50
C GLY A 269 -21.11 10.92 -4.37
N GLU A 270 -20.95 11.46 -5.57
CA GLU A 270 -19.92 11.08 -6.53
C GLU A 270 -18.75 12.08 -6.56
N GLU A 271 -18.93 13.23 -5.90
CA GLU A 271 -18.00 14.34 -5.89
C GLU A 271 -17.95 15.00 -4.51
N LEU A 272 -16.75 15.37 -4.08
CA LEU A 272 -16.48 16.16 -2.87
C LEU A 272 -15.69 17.40 -3.24
N GLU A 273 -16.18 18.57 -2.85
CA GLU A 273 -15.43 19.82 -2.89
C GLU A 273 -15.54 20.50 -1.51
N ILE A 274 -14.40 20.70 -0.83
CA ILE A 274 -14.37 21.24 0.53
C ILE A 274 -13.11 22.06 0.79
N SER A 275 -13.25 23.15 1.57
CA SER A 275 -12.11 23.88 2.13
C SER A 275 -11.50 23.11 3.30
N THR A 276 -10.18 23.20 3.44
CA THR A 276 -9.43 22.66 4.58
C THR A 276 -9.38 23.62 5.77
N GLU A 277 -10.02 24.81 5.66
CA GLU A 277 -10.06 25.80 6.74
C GLU A 277 -10.65 25.21 8.03
N GLY A 278 -9.93 25.35 9.12
CA GLY A 278 -10.34 24.82 10.43
C GLY A 278 -9.87 23.38 10.72
N MET A 279 -9.30 22.67 9.76
CA MET A 279 -8.64 21.38 10.00
C MET A 279 -7.34 21.58 10.79
N LYS A 280 -6.87 20.49 11.42
CA LYS A 280 -5.68 20.54 12.29
C LYS A 280 -4.74 19.40 11.99
N LYS A 281 -3.44 19.68 12.12
CA LYS A 281 -2.31 18.77 11.95
C LYS A 281 -2.21 18.18 10.53
N TYR A 282 -3.04 17.21 10.19
CA TYR A 282 -3.04 16.56 8.89
C TYR A 282 -4.46 16.47 8.31
N CYS A 283 -4.52 16.18 7.05
CA CYS A 283 -5.74 15.80 6.36
C CYS A 283 -5.50 14.56 5.52
N ARG A 284 -6.41 13.59 5.58
CA ARG A 284 -6.53 12.47 4.65
C ARG A 284 -8.00 12.23 4.31
N VAL A 285 -8.27 11.55 3.20
CA VAL A 285 -9.64 11.22 2.81
C VAL A 285 -9.78 9.73 2.57
N VAL A 286 -10.90 9.14 3.00
CA VAL A 286 -11.33 7.80 2.66
C VAL A 286 -12.65 7.88 1.90
N ILE A 287 -12.73 7.18 0.78
CA ILE A 287 -13.95 7.03 0.00
C ILE A 287 -14.39 5.58 0.13
N ARG A 288 -15.61 5.36 0.60
CA ARG A 288 -16.20 4.02 0.75
C ARG A 288 -17.38 3.84 -0.19
N SER A 289 -17.39 2.77 -0.96
CA SER A 289 -18.53 2.43 -1.81
C SER A 289 -19.54 1.56 -1.08
N SER A 290 -20.79 1.56 -1.54
CA SER A 290 -21.85 0.67 -1.04
C SER A 290 -21.57 -0.82 -1.29
N GLU A 291 -20.59 -1.16 -2.12
CA GLU A 291 -20.14 -2.53 -2.39
C GLU A 291 -18.99 -2.97 -1.46
N GLY A 292 -18.57 -2.10 -0.53
CA GLY A 292 -17.50 -2.38 0.43
C GLY A 292 -16.09 -2.15 -0.11
N THR A 293 -15.96 -1.50 -1.28
CA THR A 293 -14.64 -1.10 -1.79
C THR A 293 -14.26 0.28 -1.29
N ASN A 294 -12.95 0.55 -1.18
CA ASN A 294 -12.42 1.79 -0.63
C ASN A 294 -11.42 2.44 -1.58
N ALA A 295 -11.23 3.76 -1.40
CA ALA A 295 -10.02 4.45 -1.81
C ALA A 295 -9.48 5.30 -0.64
N TRP A 296 -8.17 5.30 -0.48
CA TRP A 296 -7.45 6.10 0.53
C TRP A 296 -6.58 7.13 -0.17
N ILE A 297 -6.89 8.40 0.07
CA ILE A 297 -6.12 9.53 -0.44
C ILE A 297 -5.00 9.83 0.53
N GLN A 298 -3.80 10.06 0.00
CA GLN A 298 -2.62 10.25 0.81
C GLN A 298 -2.71 11.51 1.70
N PRO A 299 -2.13 11.45 2.91
CA PRO A 299 -2.20 12.55 3.86
C PRO A 299 -1.29 13.68 3.45
N PHE A 300 -1.66 14.87 3.89
CA PHE A 300 -0.79 16.04 3.90
C PHE A 300 -0.90 16.79 5.22
N PHE A 301 0.19 17.45 5.63
CA PHE A 301 0.21 18.29 6.82
C PHE A 301 -0.20 19.73 6.49
N LEU A 302 -1.01 20.31 7.37
CA LEU A 302 -1.57 21.65 7.27
C LEU A 302 -0.62 22.73 7.76
#